data_ab9cca2eeb1a0c60e4e7d588fc3691ef
#
_entry.id   ab9cca2eeb1a0c60e4e7d588fc3691ef
#
_cell.length_a   1.000
_cell.length_b   1.000
_cell.length_c   1.000
_cell.angle_alpha   90.00
_cell.angle_beta   90.00
_cell.angle_gamma   90.00
#
_symmetry.space_group_name_H-M   'P 1'
#
loop_
_entity.id
_entity.type
_entity.pdbx_description
1 polymer ?
#
loop_
_entity_poly.entity_id
_entity_poly.type
_entity_poly.pdbx_seq_one_letter_code
_entity_poly.pdbx_strand_id
1 'polypeptide(L)'
;MSELVFTKGTTKKKLVIPNLIMEQSGFEKGKMVEIHALTDAVVILKKEMTAMELVHAIDQLQRMSADLTVHLAQVCGPCGGCAEECDIDLEHPGSGVDLPGWVRKEAGIAEDAKLCAWLADDGTVRVDEANYRYDLSDVPPNILEVLAASGVCLSELELRLMQEDPVYG
;
A
#
# COMPACT_ATOMS: atom_id res chain seq x y z
N MET A 1 6.12 17.07 19.77
CA MET A 1 4.70 17.50 19.65
C MET A 1 3.92 16.24 19.32
N SER A 2 2.86 15.93 20.07
CA SER A 2 2.01 14.78 19.80
C SER A 2 1.23 15.03 18.52
N GLU A 3 1.28 14.11 17.60
CA GLU A 3 0.45 14.11 16.38
C GLU A 3 -1.02 14.06 16.78
N LEU A 4 -1.83 14.95 16.22
CA LEU A 4 -3.27 14.95 16.44
C LEU A 4 -3.94 14.12 15.33
N VAL A 5 -4.31 12.90 15.68
CA VAL A 5 -5.10 12.02 14.80
C VAL A 5 -6.58 12.27 15.05
N PHE A 6 -7.32 12.56 14.00
CA PHE A 6 -8.76 12.79 14.06
C PHE A 6 -9.50 11.84 13.12
N THR A 7 -10.25 10.91 13.69
CA THR A 7 -11.05 9.94 12.93
C THR A 7 -12.47 10.42 12.75
N LYS A 8 -12.97 10.45 11.51
CA LYS A 8 -14.35 10.84 11.20
C LYS A 8 -14.93 10.02 10.07
N GLY A 9 -16.10 9.44 10.29
CA GLY A 9 -16.84 8.73 9.25
C GLY A 9 -17.37 9.67 8.15
N THR A 10 -17.24 9.24 6.91
CA THR A 10 -17.78 9.92 5.73
C THR A 10 -19.25 9.59 5.53
N THR A 11 -20.13 10.17 6.34
CA THR A 11 -21.58 9.92 6.26
C THR A 11 -22.32 10.72 5.19
N LYS A 12 -21.66 11.70 4.56
CA LYS A 12 -22.19 12.54 3.47
C LYS A 12 -21.06 12.84 2.48
N LYS A 13 -21.39 13.23 1.25
CA LYS A 13 -20.42 13.63 0.20
C LYS A 13 -19.56 14.87 0.57
N LYS A 14 -19.33 15.11 1.85
CA LYS A 14 -18.53 16.23 2.36
C LYS A 14 -17.70 15.79 3.55
N LEU A 15 -16.41 15.98 3.47
CA LEU A 15 -15.49 15.93 4.60
C LEU A 15 -15.37 17.35 5.17
N VAL A 16 -15.69 17.54 6.45
CA VAL A 16 -15.52 18.82 7.13
C VAL A 16 -14.34 18.69 8.08
N ILE A 17 -13.30 19.48 7.86
CA ILE A 17 -12.14 19.54 8.73
C ILE A 17 -12.47 20.48 9.90
N PRO A 18 -12.30 20.05 11.17
CA PRO A 18 -12.52 20.91 12.32
C PRO A 18 -11.60 22.14 12.31
N ASN A 19 -12.11 23.30 12.74
CA ASN A 19 -11.34 24.54 12.81
C ASN A 19 -10.05 24.39 13.63
N LEU A 20 -10.10 23.63 14.72
CA LEU A 20 -8.93 23.38 15.58
C LEU A 20 -7.79 22.73 14.81
N ILE A 21 -8.09 21.76 13.94
CA ILE A 21 -7.07 21.10 13.11
C ILE A 21 -6.49 22.11 12.10
N MET A 22 -7.33 22.90 11.48
CA MET A 22 -6.90 23.95 10.54
C MET A 22 -5.95 24.95 11.22
N GLU A 23 -6.30 25.43 12.42
CA GLU A 23 -5.49 26.36 13.19
C GLU A 23 -4.15 25.74 13.61
N GLN A 24 -4.16 24.52 14.15
CA GLN A 24 -2.94 23.81 14.57
C GLN A 24 -2.01 23.49 13.40
N SER A 25 -2.55 23.23 12.24
CA SER A 25 -1.78 23.02 11.00
C SER A 25 -1.35 24.35 10.36
N GLY A 26 -1.61 25.49 11.02
CA GLY A 26 -1.22 26.83 10.56
C GLY A 26 -1.97 27.31 9.32
N PHE A 27 -3.18 26.76 9.04
CA PHE A 27 -4.03 27.29 7.99
C PHE A 27 -4.79 28.51 8.48
N GLU A 28 -4.66 29.62 7.74
CA GLU A 28 -5.34 30.84 8.03
C GLU A 28 -6.68 30.94 7.29
N LYS A 29 -7.67 31.53 7.95
CA LYS A 29 -8.98 31.75 7.34
C LYS A 29 -8.89 32.64 6.11
N GLY A 30 -9.46 32.19 5.00
CA GLY A 30 -9.50 32.95 3.74
C GLY A 30 -8.27 32.78 2.85
N LYS A 31 -7.26 32.01 3.28
CA LYS A 31 -6.15 31.61 2.41
C LYS A 31 -6.53 30.43 1.52
N MET A 32 -5.86 30.32 0.38
CA MET A 32 -6.06 29.21 -0.55
C MET A 32 -5.28 27.98 -0.11
N VAL A 33 -5.85 26.83 -0.40
CA VAL A 33 -5.24 25.51 -0.18
C VAL A 33 -5.13 24.76 -1.49
N GLU A 34 -4.16 23.88 -1.58
CA GLU A 34 -4.05 22.85 -2.62
C GLU A 34 -4.49 21.52 -2.05
N ILE A 35 -5.29 20.78 -2.79
CA ILE A 35 -5.78 19.45 -2.40
C ILE A 35 -5.20 18.45 -3.39
N HIS A 36 -4.36 17.58 -2.90
CA HIS A 36 -3.75 16.50 -3.67
C HIS A 36 -4.53 15.22 -3.41
N ALA A 37 -5.24 14.75 -4.44
CA ALA A 37 -5.91 13.45 -4.41
C ALA A 37 -4.88 12.38 -4.79
N LEU A 38 -4.61 11.49 -3.87
CA LEU A 38 -3.76 10.30 -4.07
C LEU A 38 -4.67 9.07 -4.06
N THR A 39 -4.15 7.93 -4.47
CA THR A 39 -4.83 6.66 -4.26
C THR A 39 -4.95 6.42 -2.75
N ASP A 40 -6.17 6.21 -2.28
CA ASP A 40 -6.52 5.96 -0.86
C ASP A 40 -6.14 7.05 0.15
N ALA A 41 -5.65 8.21 -0.32
CA ALA A 41 -5.27 9.33 0.54
C ALA A 41 -5.59 10.69 -0.07
N VAL A 42 -5.73 11.70 0.79
CA VAL A 42 -5.83 13.11 0.38
C VAL A 42 -4.87 13.93 1.23
N VAL A 43 -4.02 14.71 0.56
CA VAL A 43 -3.11 15.65 1.23
C VAL A 43 -3.57 17.07 0.94
N ILE A 44 -3.67 17.90 1.98
CA ILE A 44 -4.04 19.31 1.88
C ILE A 44 -2.85 20.15 2.30
N LEU A 45 -2.39 21.02 1.42
CA LEU A 45 -1.27 21.91 1.63
C LEU A 45 -1.71 23.36 1.52
N LYS A 46 -0.97 24.29 2.14
CA LYS A 46 -1.12 25.70 1.84
C LYS A 46 -0.67 25.95 0.40
N LYS A 47 -1.40 26.74 -0.35
CA LYS A 47 -1.01 27.10 -1.72
C LYS A 47 0.28 27.91 -1.79
N GLU A 48 0.47 28.82 -0.80
CA GLU A 48 1.66 29.63 -0.68
C GLU A 48 2.41 29.21 0.58
N MET A 49 3.63 28.70 0.41
CA MET A 49 4.50 28.25 1.49
C MET A 49 5.88 28.88 1.34
N THR A 50 6.44 29.29 2.45
CA THR A 50 7.87 29.64 2.51
C THR A 50 8.72 28.38 2.37
N ALA A 51 10.01 28.53 2.03
CA ALA A 51 10.93 27.40 1.96
C ALA A 51 10.96 26.58 3.26
N MET A 52 10.90 27.26 4.42
CA MET A 52 10.92 26.58 5.72
C MET A 52 9.61 25.83 6.00
N GLU A 53 8.46 26.39 5.64
CA GLU A 53 7.17 25.69 5.75
C GLU A 53 7.14 24.45 4.85
N LEU A 54 7.73 24.53 3.65
CA LEU A 54 7.83 23.38 2.75
C LEU A 54 8.73 22.29 3.34
N VAL A 55 9.88 22.65 3.93
CA VAL A 55 10.76 21.70 4.63
C VAL A 55 10.03 21.02 5.79
N HIS A 56 9.27 21.79 6.59
CA HIS A 56 8.46 21.20 7.66
C HIS A 56 7.39 20.25 7.15
N ALA A 57 6.71 20.60 6.05
CA ALA A 57 5.71 19.72 5.45
C ALA A 57 6.34 18.40 4.96
N ILE A 58 7.50 18.45 4.32
CA ILE A 58 8.25 17.26 3.89
C ILE A 58 8.61 16.39 5.09
N ASP A 59 9.18 16.98 6.16
CA ASP A 59 9.55 16.23 7.38
C ASP A 59 8.33 15.52 7.99
N GLN A 60 7.18 16.21 8.09
CA GLN A 60 5.97 15.62 8.66
C GLN A 60 5.40 14.48 7.79
N LEU A 61 5.40 14.64 6.46
CA LEU A 61 4.97 13.58 5.55
C LEU A 61 5.90 12.35 5.62
N GLN A 62 7.20 12.55 5.77
CA GLN A 62 8.15 11.45 5.95
C GLN A 62 7.92 10.72 7.28
N ARG A 63 7.64 11.44 8.37
CA ARG A 63 7.30 10.81 9.67
C ARG A 63 6.02 10.00 9.55
N MET A 64 4.97 10.55 8.96
CA MET A 64 3.73 9.82 8.73
C MET A 64 3.97 8.55 7.89
N SER A 65 4.78 8.63 6.84
CA SER A 65 5.16 7.45 6.04
C SER A 65 5.88 6.40 6.89
N ALA A 66 6.81 6.81 7.75
CA ALA A 66 7.51 5.90 8.67
C ALA A 66 6.53 5.23 9.65
N ASP A 67 5.60 6.00 10.23
CA ASP A 67 4.60 5.46 11.18
C ASP A 67 3.68 4.44 10.51
N LEU A 68 3.27 4.67 9.26
CA LEU A 68 2.49 3.70 8.47
C LEU A 68 3.30 2.43 8.19
N THR A 69 4.59 2.57 7.87
CA THR A 69 5.51 1.43 7.66
C THR A 69 5.68 0.60 8.94
N VAL A 70 5.87 1.26 10.09
CA VAL A 70 5.94 0.58 11.40
C VAL A 70 4.64 -0.15 11.71
N HIS A 71 3.50 0.46 11.42
CA HIS A 71 2.20 -0.17 11.62
C HIS A 71 2.08 -1.44 10.76
N LEU A 72 2.45 -1.35 9.47
CA LEU A 72 2.45 -2.51 8.57
C LEU A 72 3.37 -3.63 9.07
N ALA A 73 4.58 -3.28 9.54
CA ALA A 73 5.52 -4.24 10.15
C ALA A 73 4.92 -4.93 11.39
N GLN A 74 4.16 -4.23 12.21
CA GLN A 74 3.47 -4.81 13.36
C GLN A 74 2.38 -5.79 12.95
N VAL A 75 1.64 -5.50 11.88
CA VAL A 75 0.58 -6.37 11.36
C VAL A 75 1.13 -7.60 10.66
N CYS A 76 2.13 -7.44 9.81
CA CYS A 76 2.79 -8.55 9.12
C CYS A 76 3.68 -9.38 10.07
N GLY A 77 4.10 -8.78 11.18
CA GLY A 77 4.94 -9.44 12.18
C GLY A 77 6.38 -9.70 11.71
N PRO A 78 7.26 -10.18 12.61
CA PRO A 78 8.55 -10.70 12.22
C PRO A 78 8.36 -12.04 11.47
N CYS A 79 9.23 -12.32 10.54
CA CYS A 79 9.27 -13.58 9.79
C CYS A 79 9.49 -14.76 10.75
N GLY A 80 8.44 -15.21 11.44
CA GLY A 80 8.50 -16.27 12.47
C GLY A 80 8.42 -17.69 11.92
N GLY A 81 8.07 -17.86 10.65
CA GLY A 81 7.89 -19.14 9.99
C GLY A 81 8.87 -19.43 8.85
N CYS A 82 9.51 -18.40 8.32
CA CYS A 82 10.56 -18.54 7.32
C CYS A 82 11.89 -18.80 8.05
N ALA A 83 12.06 -20.01 8.61
CA ALA A 83 13.23 -20.36 9.41
C ALA A 83 14.55 -20.35 8.60
N GLU A 84 14.47 -20.34 7.27
CA GLU A 84 15.62 -20.32 6.37
C GLU A 84 15.20 -19.56 5.10
N GLU A 85 15.50 -18.27 5.03
CA GLU A 85 15.39 -17.39 3.88
C GLU A 85 13.95 -17.14 3.35
N CYS A 86 13.48 -15.91 3.52
CA CYS A 86 12.32 -15.43 2.77
C CYS A 86 12.76 -15.31 1.30
N ASP A 87 12.53 -16.35 0.53
CA ASP A 87 12.99 -16.52 -0.86
C ASP A 87 12.09 -15.74 -1.82
N ILE A 88 11.77 -14.49 -1.44
CA ILE A 88 11.03 -13.58 -2.33
C ILE A 88 12.04 -12.87 -3.21
N ASP A 89 11.98 -13.18 -4.49
CA ASP A 89 12.74 -12.47 -5.51
C ASP A 89 12.16 -11.05 -5.67
N LEU A 90 12.87 -10.05 -5.13
CA LEU A 90 12.47 -8.64 -5.24
C LEU A 90 12.58 -8.10 -6.67
N GLU A 91 13.32 -8.76 -7.55
CA GLU A 91 13.41 -8.38 -8.97
C GLU A 91 12.19 -8.87 -9.75
N HIS A 92 11.59 -10.01 -9.30
CA HIS A 92 10.41 -10.61 -9.91
C HIS A 92 9.39 -11.00 -8.85
N PRO A 93 8.79 -10.03 -8.14
CA PRO A 93 7.79 -10.31 -7.11
C PRO A 93 6.52 -10.88 -7.73
N GLY A 94 5.89 -11.83 -7.01
CA GLY A 94 4.64 -12.46 -7.42
C GLY A 94 4.81 -13.89 -7.94
N SER A 95 3.75 -14.48 -8.48
CA SER A 95 3.71 -15.90 -8.87
C SER A 95 4.67 -16.30 -10.00
N GLY A 96 5.21 -15.33 -10.73
CA GLY A 96 6.08 -15.57 -11.89
C GLY A 96 5.42 -16.33 -13.06
N VAL A 97 4.11 -16.56 -12.98
CA VAL A 97 3.36 -17.28 -14.03
C VAL A 97 2.90 -16.30 -15.09
N ASP A 98 3.35 -16.51 -16.32
CA ASP A 98 2.87 -15.76 -17.47
C ASP A 98 2.36 -16.71 -18.56
N LEU A 99 1.25 -16.33 -19.20
CA LEU A 99 0.67 -17.05 -20.31
C LEU A 99 0.55 -16.14 -21.53
N PRO A 100 0.91 -16.63 -22.74
CA PRO A 100 0.68 -15.89 -23.96
C PRO A 100 -0.79 -15.48 -24.11
N GLY A 101 -1.05 -14.27 -24.61
CA GLY A 101 -2.40 -13.72 -24.72
C GLY A 101 -3.39 -14.62 -25.49
N TRP A 102 -2.91 -15.37 -26.50
CA TRP A 102 -3.74 -16.33 -27.21
C TRP A 102 -4.18 -17.52 -26.33
N VAL A 103 -3.29 -17.98 -25.41
CA VAL A 103 -3.64 -19.05 -24.45
C VAL A 103 -4.68 -18.55 -23.46
N ARG A 104 -4.50 -17.33 -22.91
CA ARG A 104 -5.48 -16.69 -22.00
C ARG A 104 -6.85 -16.62 -22.66
N LYS A 105 -6.89 -16.18 -23.92
CA LYS A 105 -8.13 -16.05 -24.70
C LYS A 105 -8.84 -17.40 -24.90
N GLU A 106 -8.10 -18.44 -25.28
CA GLU A 106 -8.66 -19.78 -25.47
C GLU A 106 -9.13 -20.39 -24.14
N ALA A 107 -8.45 -20.11 -23.04
CA ALA A 107 -8.84 -20.56 -21.70
C ALA A 107 -9.96 -19.71 -21.06
N GLY A 108 -10.35 -18.58 -21.68
CA GLY A 108 -11.36 -17.67 -21.13
C GLY A 108 -10.86 -16.84 -19.95
N ILE A 109 -9.54 -16.69 -19.78
CA ILE A 109 -8.89 -15.92 -18.71
C ILE A 109 -8.78 -14.46 -19.16
N ALA A 110 -9.15 -13.51 -18.28
CA ALA A 110 -9.03 -12.08 -18.56
C ALA A 110 -7.56 -11.67 -18.74
N GLU A 111 -7.30 -10.63 -19.57
CA GLU A 111 -5.94 -10.16 -19.83
C GLU A 111 -5.21 -9.66 -18.58
N ASP A 112 -5.95 -9.04 -17.68
CA ASP A 112 -5.48 -8.45 -16.42
C ASP A 112 -5.62 -9.38 -15.21
N ALA A 113 -6.12 -10.61 -15.41
CA ALA A 113 -6.26 -11.57 -14.33
C ALA A 113 -4.90 -12.04 -13.82
N LYS A 114 -4.76 -12.10 -12.49
CA LYS A 114 -3.63 -12.78 -11.85
C LYS A 114 -3.72 -14.27 -12.11
N LEU A 115 -2.57 -14.92 -12.20
CA LEU A 115 -2.49 -16.36 -12.45
C LEU A 115 -1.88 -17.06 -11.25
N CYS A 116 -2.38 -18.25 -10.97
CA CYS A 116 -1.75 -19.18 -10.04
C CYS A 116 -1.47 -20.51 -10.73
N ALA A 117 -0.38 -21.16 -10.32
CA ALA A 117 0.01 -22.47 -10.81
C ALA A 117 0.15 -23.45 -9.64
N TRP A 118 -0.29 -24.67 -9.84
CA TRP A 118 -0.10 -25.75 -8.87
C TRP A 118 0.18 -27.07 -9.56
N LEU A 119 0.84 -27.95 -8.82
CA LEU A 119 1.08 -29.32 -9.28
C LEU A 119 -0.13 -30.18 -8.94
N ALA A 120 -0.75 -30.77 -9.96
CA ALA A 120 -1.84 -31.72 -9.79
C ALA A 120 -1.31 -33.12 -9.42
N ASP A 121 -2.18 -33.98 -8.86
CA ASP A 121 -1.82 -35.34 -8.41
C ASP A 121 -1.28 -36.22 -9.53
N ASP A 122 -1.62 -35.93 -10.78
CA ASP A 122 -1.12 -36.60 -11.97
C ASP A 122 0.25 -36.14 -12.45
N GLY A 123 0.89 -35.22 -11.71
CA GLY A 123 2.19 -34.62 -12.03
C GLY A 123 2.16 -33.53 -13.09
N THR A 124 0.96 -33.10 -13.53
CA THR A 124 0.83 -31.97 -14.45
C THR A 124 0.80 -30.63 -13.69
N VAL A 125 1.40 -29.59 -14.29
CA VAL A 125 1.25 -28.22 -13.80
C VAL A 125 -0.04 -27.65 -14.38
N ARG A 126 -0.93 -27.18 -13.52
CA ARG A 126 -2.15 -26.48 -13.91
C ARG A 126 -2.01 -25.00 -13.59
N VAL A 127 -2.53 -24.18 -14.48
CA VAL A 127 -2.57 -22.73 -14.35
C VAL A 127 -4.00 -22.27 -14.49
N ASP A 128 -4.48 -21.53 -13.50
CA ASP A 128 -5.82 -20.94 -13.49
C ASP A 128 -5.77 -19.46 -13.12
N GLU A 129 -6.89 -18.79 -13.26
CA GLU A 129 -7.10 -17.46 -12.72
C GLU A 129 -7.05 -17.52 -11.20
N ALA A 130 -6.20 -16.66 -10.60
CA ALA A 130 -6.11 -16.55 -9.16
C ALA A 130 -7.38 -15.92 -8.58
N ASN A 131 -7.73 -16.32 -7.37
CA ASN A 131 -8.88 -15.77 -6.64
C ASN A 131 -8.57 -14.53 -5.82
N TYR A 132 -7.43 -13.89 -6.08
CA TYR A 132 -7.00 -12.65 -5.45
C TYR A 132 -6.72 -11.57 -6.49
N ARG A 133 -6.81 -10.33 -6.07
CA ARG A 133 -6.65 -9.16 -6.94
C ARG A 133 -5.24 -8.57 -6.88
N TYR A 134 -4.61 -8.59 -5.71
CA TYR A 134 -3.32 -8.00 -5.46
C TYR A 134 -2.34 -9.01 -4.90
N ASP A 135 -1.06 -8.86 -5.28
CA ASP A 135 0.10 -9.55 -4.73
C ASP A 135 1.31 -8.59 -4.69
N LEU A 136 2.49 -9.09 -4.36
CA LEU A 136 3.69 -8.24 -4.29
C LEU A 136 4.07 -7.61 -5.64
N SER A 137 3.64 -8.16 -6.77
CA SER A 137 3.91 -7.55 -8.09
C SER A 137 3.17 -6.23 -8.32
N ASP A 138 2.14 -5.92 -7.53
CA ASP A 138 1.42 -4.64 -7.56
C ASP A 138 2.11 -3.58 -6.69
N VAL A 139 3.08 -3.96 -5.87
CA VAL A 139 3.82 -3.04 -5.01
C VAL A 139 5.03 -2.49 -5.77
N PRO A 140 5.19 -1.16 -5.87
CA PRO A 140 6.36 -0.58 -6.53
C PRO A 140 7.69 -1.10 -5.93
N PRO A 141 8.70 -1.47 -6.75
CA PRO A 141 9.94 -2.09 -6.26
C PRO A 141 10.67 -1.27 -5.18
N ASN A 142 10.71 0.06 -5.34
CA ASN A 142 11.31 0.95 -4.34
C ASN A 142 10.57 0.93 -2.99
N ILE A 143 9.28 0.63 -2.98
CA ILE A 143 8.50 0.47 -1.75
C ILE A 143 8.78 -0.90 -1.13
N LEU A 144 8.87 -1.97 -1.93
CA LEU A 144 9.28 -3.30 -1.43
C LEU A 144 10.64 -3.25 -0.74
N GLU A 145 11.62 -2.56 -1.32
CA GLU A 145 12.95 -2.37 -0.72
C GLU A 145 12.85 -1.65 0.65
N VAL A 146 12.06 -0.59 0.74
CA VAL A 146 11.85 0.16 2.00
C VAL A 146 11.16 -0.72 3.04
N LEU A 147 10.14 -1.47 2.66
CA LEU A 147 9.40 -2.36 3.56
C LEU A 147 10.30 -3.49 4.08
N ALA A 148 11.06 -4.15 3.20
CA ALA A 148 12.02 -5.18 3.57
C ALA A 148 13.10 -4.63 4.52
N ALA A 149 13.69 -3.47 4.20
CA ALA A 149 14.68 -2.81 5.05
C ALA A 149 14.12 -2.39 6.42
N SER A 150 12.81 -2.14 6.50
CA SER A 150 12.10 -1.80 7.74
C SER A 150 11.66 -3.02 8.55
N GLY A 151 11.99 -4.25 8.10
CA GLY A 151 11.67 -5.49 8.81
C GLY A 151 10.25 -6.00 8.59
N VAL A 152 9.54 -5.53 7.57
CA VAL A 152 8.25 -6.08 7.16
C VAL A 152 8.46 -7.46 6.58
N CYS A 153 7.73 -8.46 7.08
CA CYS A 153 7.74 -9.80 6.48
C CYS A 153 6.99 -9.76 5.14
N LEU A 154 7.70 -9.88 4.02
CA LEU A 154 7.11 -9.77 2.69
C LEU A 154 6.17 -10.94 2.37
N SER A 155 6.45 -12.15 2.86
CA SER A 155 5.53 -13.30 2.69
C SER A 155 4.20 -13.08 3.41
N GLU A 156 4.22 -12.51 4.61
CA GLU A 156 2.99 -12.17 5.32
C GLU A 156 2.28 -10.98 4.64
N LEU A 157 3.04 -10.02 4.13
CA LEU A 157 2.48 -8.92 3.34
C LEU A 157 1.76 -9.44 2.10
N GLU A 158 2.34 -10.39 1.37
CA GLU A 158 1.72 -11.02 0.22
C GLU A 158 0.38 -11.68 0.58
N LEU A 159 0.34 -12.44 1.67
CA LEU A 159 -0.89 -13.03 2.16
C LEU A 159 -1.96 -11.98 2.49
N ARG A 160 -1.56 -10.83 3.09
CA ARG A 160 -2.48 -9.73 3.38
C ARG A 160 -3.01 -9.05 2.12
N LEU A 161 -2.16 -8.87 1.11
CA LEU A 161 -2.56 -8.33 -0.19
C LEU A 161 -3.58 -9.25 -0.88
N MET A 162 -3.35 -10.56 -0.85
CA MET A 162 -4.26 -11.54 -1.44
C MET A 162 -5.62 -11.63 -0.71
N GLN A 163 -5.66 -11.37 0.60
CA GLN A 163 -6.89 -11.43 1.40
C GLN A 163 -7.70 -10.13 1.36
N GLU A 164 -7.08 -9.01 1.02
CA GLU A 164 -7.68 -7.66 1.02
C GLU A 164 -8.31 -7.27 2.37
N ASP A 165 -7.87 -7.87 3.47
CA ASP A 165 -8.38 -7.56 4.81
C ASP A 165 -7.84 -6.22 5.32
N PRO A 166 -8.68 -5.40 6.00
CA PRO A 166 -8.22 -4.16 6.59
C PRO A 166 -7.11 -4.39 7.61
N VAL A 167 -5.97 -3.75 7.41
CA VAL A 167 -4.79 -3.85 8.30
C VAL A 167 -4.53 -2.55 9.08
N TYR A 168 -5.32 -1.50 8.82
CA TYR A 168 -5.22 -0.20 9.47
C TYR A 168 -6.62 0.33 9.83
N GLY A 169 -6.80 0.76 11.08
CA GLY A 169 -8.06 1.32 11.55
C GLY A 169 -8.16 1.43 13.07
#